data_88119be5c9bf6595abf13e2f3e5f23f8
#
_entry.id   88119be5c9bf6595abf13e2f3e5f23f8
#
_cell.length_a   1.000
_cell.length_b   1.000
_cell.length_c   1.000
_cell.angle_alpha   90.00
_cell.angle_beta   90.00
_cell.angle_gamma   90.00
#
_symmetry.space_group_name_H-M   'P 1'
#
loop_
_entity.id
_entity.type
_entity.pdbx_description
1 polymer ?
#
loop_
_entity_poly.entity_id
_entity_poly.type
_entity_poly.pdbx_seq_one_letter_code
_entity_poly.pdbx_strand_id
1 'polypeptide(L)'
;MKRTLITLLLLATLPAFADDWPQWRYGPGRGAVTPHALPASLHLQWTRQLSKATPAWPASQAKLQFDLAPEPVAAGGKLFVPSSTEDSVTAYDTKTGKKLWRFFAGAPVRFAPVATEGKVWFASDDGHLYCLNAADGG
;
A
#
# COMPACT_ATOMS: atom_id res chain seq x y z
N MET A 1 -61.59 -1.30 -5.54
CA MET A 1 -60.44 -0.70 -4.85
C MET A 1 -59.15 -1.32 -5.39
N LYS A 2 -58.39 -0.64 -6.24
CA LYS A 2 -57.13 -1.15 -6.81
C LYS A 2 -56.00 -0.76 -5.86
N ARG A 3 -55.32 -1.72 -5.27
CA ARG A 3 -54.13 -1.51 -4.43
C ARG A 3 -52.90 -1.40 -5.35
N THR A 4 -52.36 -0.20 -5.46
CA THR A 4 -51.10 0.04 -6.18
C THR A 4 -49.94 -0.37 -5.26
N LEU A 5 -49.21 -1.41 -5.66
CA LEU A 5 -48.01 -1.85 -4.96
C LEU A 5 -46.84 -0.98 -5.44
N ILE A 6 -46.34 -0.08 -4.57
CA ILE A 6 -45.13 0.71 -4.85
C ILE A 6 -43.94 -0.14 -4.45
N THR A 7 -43.21 -0.68 -5.44
CA THR A 7 -41.96 -1.40 -5.22
C THR A 7 -40.85 -0.36 -5.04
N LEU A 8 -40.40 -0.17 -3.80
CA LEU A 8 -39.26 0.70 -3.47
C LEU A 8 -37.97 -0.03 -3.90
N LEU A 9 -37.38 0.40 -5.01
CA LEU A 9 -36.08 -0.10 -5.47
C LEU A 9 -34.97 0.55 -4.60
N LEU A 10 -34.46 -0.19 -3.61
CA LEU A 10 -33.29 0.25 -2.83
C LEU A 10 -32.05 0.13 -3.74
N LEU A 11 -31.58 1.23 -4.30
CA LEU A 11 -30.26 1.30 -4.92
C LEU A 11 -29.21 1.19 -3.80
N ALA A 12 -28.68 0.00 -3.58
CA ALA A 12 -27.50 -0.20 -2.77
C ALA A 12 -26.30 0.43 -3.51
N THR A 13 -25.86 1.61 -3.08
CA THR A 13 -24.58 2.16 -3.50
C THR A 13 -23.48 1.26 -2.94
N LEU A 14 -22.92 0.38 -3.77
CA LEU A 14 -21.73 -0.35 -3.41
C LEU A 14 -20.63 0.69 -3.15
N PRO A 15 -19.91 0.61 -2.01
CA PRO A 15 -18.77 1.48 -1.81
C PRO A 15 -17.78 1.21 -2.94
N ALA A 16 -17.43 2.25 -3.71
CA ALA A 16 -16.31 2.18 -4.62
C ALA A 16 -15.04 2.07 -3.76
N PHE A 17 -14.54 0.86 -3.58
CA PHE A 17 -13.22 0.67 -3.01
C PHE A 17 -12.22 1.20 -4.03
N ALA A 18 -11.29 2.03 -3.58
CA ALA A 18 -10.12 2.34 -4.38
C ALA A 18 -9.41 1.02 -4.71
N ASP A 19 -9.06 0.84 -5.97
CA ASP A 19 -8.44 -0.39 -6.44
C ASP A 19 -7.14 -0.66 -5.68
N ASP A 20 -6.95 -1.92 -5.31
CA ASP A 20 -5.74 -2.37 -4.64
C ASP A 20 -4.56 -2.36 -5.63
N TRP A 21 -3.37 -2.03 -5.10
CA TRP A 21 -2.07 -2.21 -5.75
C TRP A 21 -1.20 -3.04 -4.80
N PRO A 22 -1.45 -4.37 -4.73
CA PRO A 22 -1.06 -5.20 -3.58
C PRO A 22 0.43 -5.56 -3.52
N GLN A 23 1.18 -5.32 -4.59
CA GLN A 23 2.61 -5.63 -4.65
C GLN A 23 3.32 -4.76 -5.69
N TRP A 24 4.64 -4.82 -5.72
CA TRP A 24 5.44 -4.12 -6.72
C TRP A 24 4.98 -4.45 -8.15
N ARG A 25 4.72 -3.39 -8.92
CA ARG A 25 4.20 -3.47 -10.28
C ARG A 25 2.87 -4.22 -10.41
N TYR A 26 1.99 -4.06 -9.43
CA TYR A 26 0.59 -4.47 -9.37
C TYR A 26 0.36 -5.97 -9.12
N GLY A 27 0.77 -6.85 -10.00
CA GLY A 27 0.40 -8.26 -9.94
C GLY A 27 1.58 -9.22 -10.10
N PRO A 28 1.38 -10.55 -9.94
CA PRO A 28 2.47 -11.55 -10.04
C PRO A 28 3.22 -11.50 -11.34
N GLY A 29 2.57 -11.12 -12.44
CA GLY A 29 3.21 -10.90 -13.74
C GLY A 29 4.05 -9.64 -13.84
N ARG A 30 4.03 -8.75 -12.81
CA ARG A 30 4.81 -7.50 -12.72
C ARG A 30 4.67 -6.60 -13.94
N GLY A 31 3.48 -6.59 -14.56
CA GLY A 31 3.17 -5.82 -15.76
C GLY A 31 3.00 -4.32 -15.52
N ALA A 32 2.86 -3.88 -14.28
CA ALA A 32 2.53 -2.50 -13.89
C ALA A 32 1.25 -1.96 -14.56
N VAL A 33 0.28 -2.84 -14.77
CA VAL A 33 -1.01 -2.51 -15.41
C VAL A 33 -2.14 -2.94 -14.48
N THR A 34 -3.06 -2.02 -14.20
CA THR A 34 -4.34 -2.29 -13.54
C THR A 34 -5.46 -2.41 -14.58
N PRO A 35 -6.47 -3.28 -14.38
CA PRO A 35 -7.65 -3.32 -15.23
C PRO A 35 -8.60 -2.14 -15.00
N HIS A 36 -8.36 -1.33 -13.98
CA HIS A 36 -9.25 -0.26 -13.56
C HIS A 36 -8.85 1.07 -14.18
N ALA A 37 -9.84 1.78 -14.75
CA ALA A 37 -9.62 3.10 -15.31
C ALA A 37 -9.46 4.14 -14.18
N LEU A 38 -8.53 5.08 -14.36
CA LEU A 38 -8.45 6.24 -13.48
C LEU A 38 -9.68 7.15 -13.67
N PRO A 39 -10.11 7.86 -12.59
CA PRO A 39 -11.12 8.89 -12.70
C PRO A 39 -10.71 9.95 -13.72
N ALA A 40 -11.71 10.54 -14.43
CA ALA A 40 -11.46 11.59 -15.41
C ALA A 40 -10.82 12.86 -14.80
N SER A 41 -11.02 13.07 -13.48
CA SER A 41 -10.41 14.17 -12.73
C SER A 41 -9.73 13.63 -11.49
N LEU A 42 -8.47 14.02 -11.30
CA LEU A 42 -7.70 13.69 -10.10
C LEU A 42 -7.58 14.92 -9.22
N HIS A 43 -7.77 14.73 -7.92
CA HIS A 43 -7.63 15.78 -6.91
C HIS A 43 -6.69 15.31 -5.81
N LEU A 44 -5.79 16.21 -5.36
CA LEU A 44 -4.92 15.95 -4.23
C LEU A 44 -5.76 15.72 -2.97
N GLN A 45 -5.66 14.55 -2.37
CA GLN A 45 -6.37 14.19 -1.14
C GLN A 45 -5.56 14.59 0.10
N TRP A 46 -4.29 14.21 0.12
CA TRP A 46 -3.38 14.50 1.22
C TRP A 46 -1.91 14.30 0.77
N THR A 47 -0.99 14.77 1.57
CA THR A 47 0.44 14.56 1.39
C THR A 47 1.08 14.05 2.67
N ARG A 48 2.15 13.25 2.53
CA ARG A 48 3.02 12.83 3.63
C ARG A 48 4.47 13.07 3.26
N GLN A 49 5.19 13.74 4.15
CA GLN A 49 6.64 13.83 4.05
C GLN A 49 7.22 12.56 4.67
N LEU A 50 7.91 11.77 3.86
CA LEU A 50 8.63 10.58 4.30
C LEU A 50 10.10 10.93 4.55
N SER A 51 10.79 10.13 5.38
CA SER A 51 12.23 10.20 5.54
C SER A 51 12.91 9.88 4.21
N LYS A 52 14.04 10.54 3.93
CA LYS A 52 14.82 10.24 2.74
C LYS A 52 15.33 8.81 2.81
N ALA A 53 15.17 8.07 1.73
CA ALA A 53 15.67 6.69 1.66
C ALA A 53 17.20 6.63 1.88
N THR A 54 17.66 5.59 2.56
CA THR A 54 19.09 5.31 2.76
C THR A 54 19.47 4.11 1.90
N PRO A 55 20.11 4.33 0.72
CA PRO A 55 20.52 3.26 -0.16
C PRO A 55 21.52 2.31 0.50
N ALA A 56 21.46 1.01 0.13
CA ALA A 56 22.41 0.02 0.60
C ALA A 56 23.83 0.26 0.06
N TRP A 57 23.94 0.87 -1.12
CA TRP A 57 25.19 1.09 -1.82
C TRP A 57 25.47 2.59 -2.00
N PRO A 58 26.76 3.00 -1.95
CA PRO A 58 27.11 4.41 -2.12
C PRO A 58 26.83 4.92 -3.53
N ALA A 59 26.68 6.22 -3.69
CA ALA A 59 26.39 6.87 -4.97
C ALA A 59 27.43 6.56 -6.08
N SER A 60 28.68 6.22 -5.70
CA SER A 60 29.71 5.77 -6.64
C SER A 60 29.39 4.44 -7.32
N GLN A 61 28.47 3.66 -6.78
CA GLN A 61 27.98 2.39 -7.29
C GLN A 61 26.62 2.55 -7.97
N ALA A 62 26.51 3.46 -8.94
CA ALA A 62 25.23 3.86 -9.54
C ALA A 62 24.39 2.69 -10.10
N LYS A 63 25.03 1.62 -10.58
CA LYS A 63 24.31 0.41 -11.08
C LYS A 63 23.63 -0.41 -9.98
N LEU A 64 23.99 -0.19 -8.71
CA LEU A 64 23.45 -0.88 -7.55
C LEU A 64 22.44 -0.02 -6.76
N GLN A 65 22.07 1.13 -7.31
CA GLN A 65 21.10 2.06 -6.70
C GLN A 65 19.68 1.62 -7.06
N PHE A 66 19.13 0.64 -6.37
CA PHE A 66 17.77 0.10 -6.61
C PHE A 66 16.75 0.54 -5.53
N ASP A 67 17.23 1.17 -4.45
CA ASP A 67 16.44 1.49 -3.26
C ASP A 67 16.45 3.00 -2.94
N LEU A 68 16.43 3.84 -3.97
CA LEU A 68 16.47 5.31 -3.86
C LEU A 68 15.18 5.92 -3.31
N ALA A 69 14.08 5.19 -3.38
CA ALA A 69 12.78 5.63 -2.90
C ALA A 69 11.99 4.46 -2.32
N PRO A 70 11.14 4.69 -1.31
CA PRO A 70 10.23 3.65 -0.83
C PRO A 70 9.26 3.25 -1.94
N GLU A 71 8.92 1.95 -2.00
CA GLU A 71 7.96 1.39 -2.94
C GLU A 71 6.68 0.98 -2.18
N PRO A 72 5.70 1.87 -2.04
CA PRO A 72 4.49 1.57 -1.30
C PRO A 72 3.57 0.63 -2.08
N VAL A 73 2.74 -0.11 -1.34
CA VAL A 73 1.65 -0.92 -1.88
C VAL A 73 0.35 -0.56 -1.19
N ALA A 74 -0.77 -0.75 -1.88
CA ALA A 74 -2.10 -0.44 -1.35
C ALA A 74 -3.01 -1.65 -1.40
N ALA A 75 -3.66 -1.96 -0.28
CA ALA A 75 -4.68 -3.01 -0.21
C ALA A 75 -5.66 -2.75 0.93
N GLY A 76 -6.93 -3.06 0.69
CA GLY A 76 -7.98 -2.98 1.71
C GLY A 76 -8.10 -1.60 2.35
N GLY A 77 -7.96 -0.53 1.58
CA GLY A 77 -8.05 0.85 2.05
C GLY A 77 -6.82 1.34 2.86
N LYS A 78 -5.72 0.60 2.83
CA LYS A 78 -4.46 0.94 3.51
C LYS A 78 -3.32 1.07 2.53
N LEU A 79 -2.41 2.00 2.81
CA LEU A 79 -1.15 2.19 2.11
C LEU A 79 -0.02 1.73 3.02
N PHE A 80 0.73 0.71 2.61
CA PHE A 80 1.86 0.17 3.35
C PHE A 80 3.15 0.72 2.76
N VAL A 81 3.90 1.43 3.59
CA VAL A 81 5.12 2.14 3.18
C VAL A 81 6.32 1.54 3.90
N PRO A 82 7.26 0.91 3.17
CA PRO A 82 8.51 0.45 3.75
C PRO A 82 9.46 1.62 3.99
N SER A 83 10.39 1.46 4.92
CA SER A 83 11.42 2.46 5.20
C SER A 83 12.77 1.81 5.43
N SER A 84 13.76 2.22 4.64
CA SER A 84 15.16 1.82 4.82
C SER A 84 15.91 2.69 5.83
N THR A 85 15.31 3.81 6.25
CA THR A 85 15.92 4.75 7.22
C THR A 85 15.37 4.52 8.63
N GLU A 86 14.12 4.07 8.74
CA GLU A 86 13.43 3.88 10.01
C GLU A 86 13.22 2.39 10.33
N ASP A 87 13.78 1.49 9.53
CA ASP A 87 13.73 0.03 9.68
C ASP A 87 12.31 -0.48 9.94
N SER A 88 11.35 -0.01 9.14
CA SER A 88 9.94 -0.19 9.47
C SER A 88 9.04 -0.36 8.26
N VAL A 89 7.84 -0.89 8.50
CA VAL A 89 6.68 -0.76 7.61
C VAL A 89 5.60 0.02 8.34
N THR A 90 5.07 1.07 7.70
CA THR A 90 3.99 1.89 8.24
C THR A 90 2.75 1.76 7.38
N ALA A 91 1.60 1.50 8.02
CA ALA A 91 0.30 1.56 7.37
C ALA A 91 -0.36 2.92 7.55
N TYR A 92 -0.87 3.47 6.46
CA TYR A 92 -1.67 4.69 6.44
C TYR A 92 -3.06 4.40 5.88
N ASP A 93 -4.06 5.10 6.34
CA ASP A 93 -5.40 5.11 5.74
C ASP A 93 -5.36 5.84 4.39
N THR A 94 -5.84 5.20 3.32
CA THR A 94 -5.75 5.76 1.96
C THR A 94 -6.60 7.01 1.76
N LYS A 95 -7.68 7.18 2.50
CA LYS A 95 -8.58 8.33 2.36
C LYS A 95 -8.07 9.57 3.09
N THR A 96 -7.47 9.37 4.26
CA THR A 96 -7.11 10.47 5.16
C THR A 96 -5.61 10.70 5.30
N GLY A 97 -4.78 9.75 4.87
CA GLY A 97 -3.34 9.74 5.09
C GLY A 97 -2.94 9.58 6.57
N LYS A 98 -3.86 9.27 7.47
CA LYS A 98 -3.54 9.06 8.89
C LYS A 98 -2.76 7.76 9.06
N LYS A 99 -1.73 7.81 9.91
CA LYS A 99 -1.02 6.60 10.32
C LYS A 99 -1.95 5.72 11.17
N LEU A 100 -2.08 4.45 10.75
CA LEU A 100 -2.85 3.44 11.46
C LEU A 100 -1.98 2.67 12.44
N TRP A 101 -0.86 2.14 11.93
CA TRP A 101 0.11 1.42 12.73
C TRP A 101 1.52 1.52 12.12
N ARG A 102 2.54 1.12 12.87
CA ARG A 102 3.92 0.96 12.41
C ARG A 102 4.53 -0.24 13.11
N PHE A 103 5.21 -1.07 12.33
CA PHE A 103 6.03 -2.17 12.81
C PHE A 103 7.50 -1.85 12.55
N PHE A 104 8.37 -2.11 13.52
CA PHE A 104 9.81 -1.97 13.40
C PHE A 104 10.44 -3.35 13.19
N ALA A 105 11.22 -3.50 12.12
CA ALA A 105 12.07 -4.65 11.85
C ALA A 105 13.44 -4.47 12.54
N GLY A 106 14.27 -5.50 12.49
CA GLY A 106 15.62 -5.45 13.06
C GLY A 106 16.63 -4.69 12.19
N ALA A 107 16.28 -4.37 10.92
CA ALA A 107 17.14 -3.67 9.97
C ALA A 107 16.29 -3.05 8.83
N PRO A 108 16.91 -2.34 7.85
CA PRO A 108 16.23 -1.70 6.73
C PRO A 108 15.23 -2.57 5.98
N VAL A 109 14.05 -2.00 5.70
CA VAL A 109 13.07 -2.59 4.79
C VAL A 109 13.14 -1.84 3.47
N ARG A 110 13.76 -2.45 2.45
CA ARG A 110 14.11 -1.76 1.19
C ARG A 110 13.11 -2.00 0.06
N PHE A 111 12.50 -3.18 0.03
CA PHE A 111 11.62 -3.59 -1.06
C PHE A 111 10.16 -3.39 -0.73
N ALA A 112 9.34 -3.32 -1.79
CA ALA A 112 7.91 -3.25 -1.67
C ALA A 112 7.36 -4.43 -0.86
N PRO A 113 6.48 -4.19 0.11
CA PRO A 113 5.70 -5.26 0.74
C PRO A 113 4.78 -5.95 -0.28
N VAL A 114 4.25 -7.11 0.12
CA VAL A 114 3.13 -7.76 -0.57
C VAL A 114 1.96 -7.80 0.39
N ALA A 115 0.81 -7.23 -0.02
CA ALA A 115 -0.40 -7.24 0.79
C ALA A 115 -1.45 -8.13 0.13
N THR A 116 -1.78 -9.24 0.77
CA THR A 116 -2.75 -10.23 0.27
C THR A 116 -3.45 -10.93 1.42
N GLU A 117 -4.71 -11.30 1.24
CA GLU A 117 -5.50 -12.09 2.19
C GLU A 117 -5.47 -11.54 3.63
N GLY A 118 -5.51 -10.22 3.76
CA GLY A 118 -5.48 -9.56 5.07
C GLY A 118 -4.12 -9.58 5.77
N LYS A 119 -3.06 -9.97 5.09
CA LYS A 119 -1.68 -10.02 5.57
C LYS A 119 -0.78 -9.08 4.78
N VAL A 120 0.31 -8.65 5.42
CA VAL A 120 1.40 -7.89 4.81
C VAL A 120 2.70 -8.64 5.01
N TRP A 121 3.36 -8.96 3.90
CA TRP A 121 4.62 -9.68 3.86
C TRP A 121 5.73 -8.75 3.40
N PHE A 122 6.87 -8.77 4.06
CA PHE A 122 8.05 -8.01 3.65
C PHE A 122 9.33 -8.64 4.18
N ALA A 123 10.42 -8.42 3.46
CA ALA A 123 11.76 -8.81 3.87
C ALA A 123 12.51 -7.62 4.47
N SER A 124 13.40 -7.89 5.40
CA SER A 124 14.30 -6.91 6.01
C SER A 124 15.75 -7.36 5.85
N ASP A 125 16.67 -6.41 5.90
CA ASP A 125 18.12 -6.66 5.85
C ASP A 125 18.64 -7.46 7.08
N ASP A 126 17.82 -7.66 8.10
CA ASP A 126 18.08 -8.56 9.22
C ASP A 126 17.99 -10.06 8.87
N GLY A 127 17.65 -10.36 7.62
CA GLY A 127 17.52 -11.72 7.11
C GLY A 127 16.16 -12.38 7.38
N HIS A 128 15.18 -11.65 7.89
CA HIS A 128 13.83 -12.17 8.18
C HIS A 128 12.82 -11.81 7.10
N LEU A 129 11.90 -12.73 6.87
CA LEU A 129 10.64 -12.50 6.19
C LEU A 129 9.55 -12.35 7.24
N TYR A 130 8.93 -11.20 7.28
CA TYR A 130 7.85 -10.87 8.21
C TYR A 130 6.48 -11.09 7.57
N CYS A 131 5.52 -11.52 8.39
CA CYS A 131 4.12 -11.64 8.02
C CYS A 131 3.26 -11.02 9.12
N LEU A 132 2.65 -9.89 8.86
CA LEU A 132 1.83 -9.15 9.81
C LEU A 132 0.36 -9.19 9.42
N ASN A 133 -0.52 -8.98 10.39
CA ASN A 133 -1.91 -8.69 10.11
C ASN A 133 -2.04 -7.28 9.51
N ALA A 134 -2.64 -7.17 8.33
CA ALA A 134 -2.81 -5.89 7.64
C ALA A 134 -3.68 -4.88 8.41
N ALA A 135 -4.54 -5.36 9.32
CA ALA A 135 -5.45 -4.48 10.07
C ALA A 135 -4.73 -3.67 11.16
N ASP A 136 -3.83 -4.29 11.89
CA ASP A 136 -3.25 -3.75 13.13
C ASP A 136 -1.72 -3.88 13.24
N GLY A 137 -1.06 -4.64 12.35
CA GLY A 137 0.39 -4.83 12.33
C GLY A 137 0.92 -5.88 13.32
N GLY A 138 0.01 -6.68 13.91
CA GLY A 138 0.35 -7.80 14.80
C GLY A 138 0.62 -9.12 14.10
#